data_f69b89f141520ebdc07d7b944f899ffd
#
_entry.id   f69b89f141520ebdc07d7b944f899ffd
#
_cell.length_a   1.000
_cell.length_b   1.000
_cell.length_c   1.000
_cell.angle_alpha   90.00
_cell.angle_beta   90.00
_cell.angle_gamma   90.00
#
_symmetry.space_group_name_H-M   'P 1'
#
loop_
_entity.id
_entity.type
_entity.pdbx_description
1 polymer ?
#
loop_
_entity_poly.entity_id
_entity_poly.type
_entity_poly.pdbx_seq_one_letter_code
_entity_poly.pdbx_strand_id
1 'polypeptide(L)'
;MAAAVLCMGAAVFFTGCGSSAQPRSSAVSVKAMKVIQQDTSVTHDYSGQVKSMDAVVIKPKVSGSITEKYFRSGDLVHEGQALYKIDDRQYESEVLSARSNVEKARTALNNSMIDLGRYQRLLSSGAIAEQTVTTQEATVASNQSSYDDANALLQKAEENLDDTVIRAPISGKLSVDDVGVGTYATSGNTSLVSVGSINPIYV
;
A
#
# COMPACT_ATOMS: atom_id res chain seq x y z
N MET A 1 98.26 -2.69 101.15
CA MET A 1 98.99 -3.96 101.00
C MET A 1 98.55 -4.64 99.74
N ALA A 2 99.42 -4.73 98.87
CA ALA A 2 99.67 -5.91 98.01
C ALA A 2 98.57 -6.39 97.19
N ALA A 3 98.61 -6.67 96.05
CA ALA A 3 99.59 -7.08 95.02
C ALA A 3 98.69 -7.37 93.77
N ALA A 4 99.03 -6.91 92.78
CA ALA A 4 99.78 -7.48 91.66
C ALA A 4 99.13 -8.58 90.87
N VAL A 5 99.32 -8.39 89.63
CA VAL A 5 99.64 -9.39 88.62
C VAL A 5 98.47 -9.86 87.66
N LEU A 6 98.61 -9.44 86.49
CA LEU A 6 99.14 -10.09 85.28
C LEU A 6 98.04 -10.90 84.51
N CYS A 7 97.90 -10.68 83.37
CA CYS A 7 98.10 -11.38 82.11
C CYS A 7 96.94 -11.19 81.17
N MET A 8 97.18 -10.52 80.07
CA MET A 8 97.59 -11.02 78.79
C MET A 8 96.59 -12.02 78.12
N GLY A 9 96.04 -11.60 77.07
CA GLY A 9 95.71 -12.56 76.06
C GLY A 9 94.38 -12.40 75.35
N ALA A 10 94.56 -12.25 74.13
CA ALA A 10 93.67 -12.68 73.05
C ALA A 10 92.73 -11.64 72.40
N ALA A 11 93.21 -11.26 71.28
CA ALA A 11 92.50 -10.66 70.22
C ALA A 11 91.33 -11.56 69.77
N VAL A 12 90.18 -11.05 69.74
CA VAL A 12 89.10 -11.71 69.05
C VAL A 12 88.48 -10.73 68.06
N PHE A 13 88.55 -11.16 66.88
CA PHE A 13 87.97 -10.53 65.73
C PHE A 13 86.45 -10.23 65.91
N PHE A 14 86.12 -8.97 65.85
CA PHE A 14 84.72 -8.60 65.64
C PHE A 14 84.48 -8.36 64.16
N THR A 15 83.97 -9.37 63.50
CA THR A 15 83.37 -9.25 62.19
C THR A 15 82.13 -8.42 62.30
N GLY A 16 82.11 -7.31 61.64
CA GLY A 16 80.95 -6.44 61.58
C GLY A 16 79.79 -7.11 60.91
N CYS A 17 78.62 -7.16 61.56
CA CYS A 17 77.33 -7.40 60.93
C CYS A 17 76.99 -6.21 60.08
N GLY A 18 77.17 -6.39 58.78
CA GLY A 18 76.61 -5.45 57.82
C GLY A 18 75.09 -5.49 57.93
N SER A 19 74.48 -4.42 58.41
CA SER A 19 73.06 -4.18 58.27
C SER A 19 72.76 -4.04 56.78
N SER A 20 72.22 -5.06 56.18
CA SER A 20 71.60 -4.93 54.91
C SER A 20 70.40 -3.98 55.06
N ALA A 21 70.63 -2.75 54.70
CA ALA A 21 69.54 -1.81 54.50
C ALA A 21 68.62 -2.36 53.37
N GLN A 22 67.54 -2.99 53.79
CA GLN A 22 66.48 -3.35 52.86
C GLN A 22 66.00 -2.08 52.14
N PRO A 23 66.02 -2.04 50.83
CA PRO A 23 65.51 -0.88 50.16
C PRO A 23 64.04 -0.74 50.56
N ARG A 24 63.72 0.30 51.29
CA ARG A 24 62.33 0.68 51.50
C ARG A 24 61.80 1.00 50.15
N SER A 25 60.99 0.09 49.66
CA SER A 25 60.17 0.39 48.48
C SER A 25 59.42 1.67 48.81
N SER A 26 59.75 2.76 48.15
CA SER A 26 58.99 3.98 48.24
C SER A 26 57.60 3.65 47.70
N ALA A 27 56.66 3.53 48.59
CA ALA A 27 55.27 3.37 48.19
C ALA A 27 54.85 4.56 47.31
N VAL A 28 54.59 4.28 46.08
CA VAL A 28 54.01 5.30 45.14
C VAL A 28 52.70 5.74 45.72
N SER A 29 52.54 7.01 46.00
CA SER A 29 51.29 7.57 46.44
C SER A 29 50.29 7.54 45.25
N VAL A 30 49.32 6.68 45.32
CA VAL A 30 48.21 6.61 44.33
C VAL A 30 47.02 7.32 44.92
N LYS A 31 46.38 8.14 44.08
CA LYS A 31 45.08 8.70 44.41
C LYS A 31 44.02 7.60 44.16
N ALA A 32 43.48 7.07 45.21
CA ALA A 32 42.36 6.16 45.12
C ALA A 32 41.04 6.97 45.18
N MET A 33 40.22 6.77 44.23
CA MET A 33 38.82 7.27 44.27
C MET A 33 37.91 6.12 44.75
N LYS A 34 36.97 6.47 45.58
CA LYS A 34 35.92 5.53 45.99
C LYS A 34 35.06 5.25 44.76
N VAL A 35 34.88 4.00 44.43
CA VAL A 35 33.98 3.60 43.36
C VAL A 35 32.58 3.96 43.80
N ILE A 36 31.91 4.77 42.98
CA ILE A 36 30.51 5.10 43.16
C ILE A 36 29.71 4.11 42.29
N GLN A 37 28.89 3.30 42.91
CA GLN A 37 27.93 2.49 42.21
C GLN A 37 26.64 3.31 42.10
N GLN A 38 26.28 3.66 40.88
CA GLN A 38 25.05 4.40 40.56
C GLN A 38 24.32 3.65 39.49
N ASP A 39 23.04 3.45 39.71
CA ASP A 39 22.15 2.90 38.68
C ASP A 39 22.02 3.89 37.57
N THR A 40 22.48 3.54 36.38
CA THR A 40 22.36 4.35 35.17
C THR A 40 21.47 3.61 34.20
N SER A 41 20.43 4.29 33.75
CA SER A 41 19.61 3.79 32.65
C SER A 41 20.44 3.80 31.36
N VAL A 42 20.64 2.63 30.80
CA VAL A 42 21.27 2.50 29.48
C VAL A 42 20.17 2.51 28.43
N THR A 43 20.15 3.57 27.62
CA THR A 43 19.23 3.67 26.49
C THR A 43 19.91 3.05 25.27
N HIS A 44 19.26 2.11 24.64
CA HIS A 44 19.69 1.54 23.37
C HIS A 44 18.78 2.07 22.27
N ASP A 45 19.34 2.72 21.28
CA ASP A 45 18.64 3.17 20.10
C ASP A 45 18.65 2.04 19.05
N TYR A 46 17.46 1.62 18.66
CA TYR A 46 17.27 0.63 17.60
C TYR A 46 16.65 1.32 16.39
N SER A 47 17.27 1.16 15.23
CA SER A 47 16.64 1.58 13.97
C SER A 47 15.63 0.51 13.53
N GLY A 48 14.36 0.88 13.46
CA GLY A 48 13.28 0.04 12.98
C GLY A 48 12.58 0.68 11.76
N GLN A 49 11.98 -0.15 10.92
CA GLN A 49 11.16 0.30 9.82
C GLN A 49 9.68 0.09 10.17
N VAL A 50 8.94 1.19 10.22
CA VAL A 50 7.48 1.12 10.42
C VAL A 50 6.83 0.65 9.13
N LYS A 51 6.03 -0.43 9.21
CA LYS A 51 5.25 -0.95 8.10
C LYS A 51 3.77 -0.89 8.43
N SER A 52 2.97 -0.50 7.44
CA SER A 52 1.53 -0.64 7.51
C SER A 52 1.14 -2.12 7.53
N MET A 53 0.13 -2.48 8.31
CA MET A 53 -0.41 -3.83 8.35
C MET A 53 -1.12 -4.17 7.04
N ASP A 54 -1.92 -3.23 6.55
CA ASP A 54 -2.67 -3.35 5.31
C ASP A 54 -2.15 -2.31 4.32
N ALA A 55 -1.37 -2.76 3.35
CA ALA A 55 -0.92 -1.92 2.24
C ALA A 55 -1.53 -2.44 0.93
N VAL A 56 -2.26 -1.59 0.23
CA VAL A 56 -2.89 -1.90 -1.05
C VAL A 56 -2.20 -1.11 -2.15
N VAL A 57 -1.74 -1.83 -3.18
CA VAL A 57 -1.19 -1.20 -4.39
C VAL A 57 -2.34 -0.89 -5.33
N ILE A 58 -2.52 0.38 -5.65
CA ILE A 58 -3.55 0.86 -6.56
C ILE A 58 -3.06 0.69 -7.99
N LYS A 59 -3.87 -0.02 -8.78
CA LYS A 59 -3.65 -0.23 -10.21
C LYS A 59 -4.86 0.24 -11.00
N PRO A 60 -4.67 0.78 -12.20
CA PRO A 60 -5.79 1.17 -13.04
C PRO A 60 -6.52 -0.05 -13.58
N LYS A 61 -7.83 0.02 -13.69
CA LYS A 61 -8.67 -1.01 -14.35
C LYS A 61 -8.77 -0.77 -15.85
N VAL A 62 -8.58 0.48 -16.29
CA VAL A 62 -8.58 0.91 -17.70
C VAL A 62 -7.22 1.48 -18.08
N SER A 63 -6.91 1.49 -19.38
CA SER A 63 -5.62 1.96 -19.89
C SER A 63 -5.76 3.37 -20.47
N GLY A 64 -4.74 4.21 -20.27
CA GLY A 64 -4.72 5.56 -20.83
C GLY A 64 -3.66 6.45 -20.20
N SER A 65 -3.53 7.67 -20.68
CA SER A 65 -2.62 8.65 -20.11
C SER A 65 -3.22 9.31 -18.88
N ILE A 66 -2.42 9.46 -17.82
CA ILE A 66 -2.82 10.19 -16.62
C ILE A 66 -2.89 11.68 -16.96
N THR A 67 -4.07 12.28 -16.84
CA THR A 67 -4.29 13.71 -17.12
C THR A 67 -4.19 14.56 -15.87
N GLU A 68 -4.65 14.05 -14.74
CA GLU A 68 -4.68 14.78 -13.47
C GLU A 68 -4.32 13.90 -12.29
N LYS A 69 -3.75 14.53 -11.26
CA LYS A 69 -3.40 13.94 -9.97
C LYS A 69 -3.93 14.86 -8.88
N TYR A 70 -4.74 14.33 -7.95
CA TYR A 70 -5.49 15.11 -6.95
C TYR A 70 -4.91 15.05 -5.53
N PHE A 71 -3.70 14.53 -5.36
CA PHE A 71 -3.03 14.38 -4.06
C PHE A 71 -1.55 14.74 -4.16
N ARG A 72 -0.89 14.86 -3.02
CA ARG A 72 0.57 14.93 -2.89
C ARG A 72 1.10 13.64 -2.30
N SER A 73 2.32 13.26 -2.71
CA SER A 73 2.99 12.07 -2.18
C SER A 73 3.09 12.13 -0.66
N GLY A 74 2.65 11.07 0.02
CA GLY A 74 2.61 11.00 1.47
C GLY A 74 1.39 11.61 2.15
N ASP A 75 0.39 12.11 1.39
CA ASP A 75 -0.86 12.64 1.95
C ASP A 75 -1.72 11.52 2.58
N LEU A 76 -2.58 11.95 3.49
CA LEU A 76 -3.66 11.14 4.04
C LEU A 76 -4.87 11.22 3.13
N VAL A 77 -5.45 10.06 2.82
CA VAL A 77 -6.62 9.95 1.97
C VAL A 77 -7.73 9.14 2.63
N HIS A 78 -8.96 9.43 2.25
CA HIS A 78 -10.14 8.69 2.66
C HIS A 78 -10.56 7.71 1.57
N GLU A 79 -11.20 6.62 1.98
CA GLU A 79 -11.83 5.68 1.05
C GLU A 79 -12.78 6.41 0.10
N GLY A 80 -12.73 6.07 -1.20
CA GLY A 80 -13.50 6.72 -2.26
C GLY A 80 -12.94 8.05 -2.77
N GLN A 81 -11.91 8.62 -2.13
CA GLN A 81 -11.28 9.86 -2.60
C GLN A 81 -10.63 9.67 -3.95
N ALA A 82 -10.90 10.58 -4.91
CA ALA A 82 -10.24 10.57 -6.21
C ALA A 82 -8.74 10.85 -6.06
N LEU A 83 -7.93 10.04 -6.74
CA LEU A 83 -6.47 10.13 -6.73
C LEU A 83 -5.92 10.54 -8.09
N TYR A 84 -6.34 9.87 -9.14
CA TYR A 84 -5.91 10.14 -10.51
C TYR A 84 -7.09 10.21 -11.46
N LYS A 85 -6.90 10.93 -12.54
CA LYS A 85 -7.79 10.90 -13.70
C LYS A 85 -7.01 10.43 -14.92
N ILE A 86 -7.55 9.44 -15.62
CA ILE A 86 -7.08 8.96 -16.92
C ILE A 86 -7.86 9.71 -18.02
N ASP A 87 -7.28 9.87 -19.19
CA ASP A 87 -7.93 10.47 -20.37
C ASP A 87 -9.22 9.69 -20.69
N ASP A 88 -10.36 10.33 -20.51
CA ASP A 88 -11.69 9.75 -20.60
C ASP A 88 -12.37 9.91 -21.97
N ARG A 89 -11.80 10.70 -22.88
CA ARG A 89 -12.39 11.05 -24.19
C ARG A 89 -12.79 9.84 -25.05
N GLN A 90 -11.96 8.79 -25.02
CA GLN A 90 -12.27 7.54 -25.72
C GLN A 90 -13.46 6.84 -25.07
N TYR A 91 -13.47 6.74 -23.74
CA TYR A 91 -14.51 6.08 -22.96
C TYR A 91 -15.85 6.82 -23.06
N GLU A 92 -15.85 8.16 -23.06
CA GLU A 92 -17.05 8.97 -23.33
C GLU A 92 -17.64 8.65 -24.70
N SER A 93 -16.79 8.52 -25.73
CA SER A 93 -17.21 8.17 -27.08
C SER A 93 -17.79 6.75 -27.15
N GLU A 94 -17.21 5.80 -26.40
CA GLU A 94 -17.74 4.43 -26.28
C GLU A 94 -19.13 4.40 -25.61
N VAL A 95 -19.33 5.16 -24.54
CA VAL A 95 -20.64 5.31 -23.87
C VAL A 95 -21.67 5.90 -24.83
N LEU A 96 -21.32 6.96 -25.58
CA LEU A 96 -22.24 7.56 -26.55
C LEU A 96 -22.62 6.58 -27.65
N SER A 97 -21.68 5.80 -28.15
CA SER A 97 -21.92 4.75 -29.15
C SER A 97 -22.83 3.64 -28.61
N ALA A 98 -22.52 3.14 -27.38
CA ALA A 98 -23.33 2.11 -26.73
C ALA A 98 -24.76 2.59 -26.46
N ARG A 99 -24.94 3.83 -26.01
CA ARG A 99 -26.26 4.46 -25.80
C ARG A 99 -27.05 4.54 -27.10
N SER A 100 -26.40 4.87 -28.21
CA SER A 100 -27.07 4.89 -29.53
C SER A 100 -27.52 3.49 -29.98
N ASN A 101 -26.74 2.44 -29.63
CA ASN A 101 -27.13 1.06 -29.92
C ASN A 101 -28.34 0.60 -29.07
N VAL A 102 -28.38 1.02 -27.79
CA VAL A 102 -29.57 0.77 -26.94
C VAL A 102 -30.86 1.39 -27.56
N GLU A 103 -30.79 2.65 -27.99
CA GLU A 103 -31.93 3.32 -28.60
C GLU A 103 -32.34 2.66 -29.92
N LYS A 104 -31.40 2.17 -30.72
CA LYS A 104 -31.68 1.39 -31.94
C LYS A 104 -32.39 0.08 -31.60
N ALA A 105 -31.88 -0.69 -30.63
CA ALA A 105 -32.46 -1.96 -30.22
C ALA A 105 -33.86 -1.76 -29.58
N ARG A 106 -34.03 -0.72 -28.77
CA ARG A 106 -35.31 -0.33 -28.16
C ARG A 106 -36.37 -0.01 -29.24
N THR A 107 -35.95 0.72 -30.29
CA THR A 107 -36.85 1.06 -31.39
C THR A 107 -37.29 -0.19 -32.14
N ALA A 108 -36.36 -1.13 -32.41
CA ALA A 108 -36.68 -2.41 -33.05
C ALA A 108 -37.64 -3.26 -32.22
N LEU A 109 -37.39 -3.35 -30.90
CA LEU A 109 -38.25 -4.05 -29.96
C LEU A 109 -39.64 -3.41 -29.93
N ASN A 110 -39.76 -2.10 -29.80
CA ASN A 110 -41.03 -1.39 -29.76
C ASN A 110 -41.84 -1.60 -31.04
N ASN A 111 -41.21 -1.54 -32.23
CA ASN A 111 -41.84 -1.80 -33.49
C ASN A 111 -42.40 -3.24 -33.58
N SER A 112 -41.59 -4.23 -33.16
CA SER A 112 -42.02 -5.63 -33.17
C SER A 112 -43.17 -5.90 -32.20
N MET A 113 -43.20 -5.21 -31.04
CA MET A 113 -44.35 -5.29 -30.10
C MET A 113 -45.63 -4.68 -30.69
N ILE A 114 -45.54 -3.55 -31.38
CA ILE A 114 -46.67 -2.91 -32.06
C ILE A 114 -47.22 -3.86 -33.14
N ASP A 115 -46.32 -4.47 -33.92
CA ASP A 115 -46.71 -5.42 -34.95
C ASP A 115 -47.38 -6.68 -34.37
N LEU A 116 -46.82 -7.21 -33.26
CA LEU A 116 -47.43 -8.32 -32.53
C LEU A 116 -48.87 -7.98 -32.09
N GLY A 117 -49.06 -6.81 -31.47
CA GLY A 117 -50.41 -6.36 -31.08
C GLY A 117 -51.37 -6.17 -32.26
N ARG A 118 -50.86 -5.82 -33.45
CA ARG A 118 -51.64 -5.76 -34.68
C ARG A 118 -52.00 -7.15 -35.17
N TYR A 119 -51.08 -8.08 -35.21
CA TYR A 119 -51.31 -9.46 -35.66
C TYR A 119 -52.26 -10.23 -34.73
N GLN A 120 -52.17 -10.04 -33.42
CA GLN A 120 -53.11 -10.65 -32.47
C GLN A 120 -54.55 -10.20 -32.72
N ARG A 121 -54.77 -8.92 -33.07
CA ARG A 121 -56.12 -8.44 -33.46
C ARG A 121 -56.58 -9.04 -34.76
N LEU A 122 -55.70 -9.22 -35.75
CA LEU A 122 -56.06 -9.85 -37.04
C LEU A 122 -56.38 -11.36 -36.90
N LEU A 123 -55.60 -12.04 -35.98
CA LEU A 123 -55.88 -13.43 -35.66
C LEU A 123 -57.31 -13.60 -35.06
N SER A 124 -57.70 -12.73 -34.13
CA SER A 124 -59.01 -12.76 -33.47
C SER A 124 -60.15 -12.54 -34.45
N SER A 125 -59.90 -11.85 -35.58
CA SER A 125 -60.84 -11.68 -36.65
C SER A 125 -60.79 -12.79 -37.71
N GLY A 126 -59.94 -13.79 -37.58
CA GLY A 126 -59.72 -14.88 -38.55
C GLY A 126 -58.97 -14.46 -39.82
N ALA A 127 -58.33 -13.28 -39.84
CA ALA A 127 -57.74 -12.74 -41.07
C ALA A 127 -56.31 -13.25 -41.34
N ILE A 128 -55.65 -13.87 -40.35
CA ILE A 128 -54.27 -14.43 -40.48
C ILE A 128 -54.18 -15.79 -39.80
N ALA A 129 -53.11 -16.56 -40.14
CA ALA A 129 -52.80 -17.84 -39.52
C ALA A 129 -52.13 -17.66 -38.16
N GLU A 130 -52.39 -18.56 -37.22
CA GLU A 130 -51.76 -18.58 -35.89
C GLU A 130 -50.22 -18.60 -35.95
N GLN A 131 -49.66 -19.33 -36.94
CA GLN A 131 -48.21 -19.38 -37.17
C GLN A 131 -47.59 -18.01 -37.39
N THR A 132 -48.32 -17.05 -38.01
CA THR A 132 -47.82 -15.67 -38.21
C THR A 132 -47.64 -14.96 -36.88
N VAL A 133 -48.53 -15.15 -35.93
CA VAL A 133 -48.45 -14.58 -34.58
C VAL A 133 -47.28 -15.21 -33.81
N THR A 134 -47.17 -16.54 -33.84
CA THR A 134 -46.07 -17.26 -33.18
C THR A 134 -44.70 -16.83 -33.72
N THR A 135 -44.56 -16.62 -35.03
CA THR A 135 -43.36 -16.09 -35.67
C THR A 135 -43.05 -14.68 -35.17
N GLN A 136 -44.05 -13.84 -35.03
CA GLN A 136 -43.87 -12.46 -34.53
C GLN A 136 -43.51 -12.46 -33.04
N GLU A 137 -44.08 -13.35 -32.23
CA GLU A 137 -43.69 -13.54 -30.82
C GLU A 137 -42.21 -13.91 -30.70
N ALA A 138 -41.72 -14.84 -31.53
CA ALA A 138 -40.30 -15.17 -31.60
C ALA A 138 -39.44 -13.96 -32.00
N THR A 139 -39.94 -13.11 -32.91
CA THR A 139 -39.26 -11.87 -33.32
C THR A 139 -39.19 -10.87 -32.16
N VAL A 140 -40.26 -10.71 -31.39
CA VAL A 140 -40.26 -9.86 -30.19
C VAL A 140 -39.26 -10.39 -29.17
N ALA A 141 -39.24 -11.70 -28.90
CA ALA A 141 -38.30 -12.32 -27.98
C ALA A 141 -36.83 -12.09 -28.42
N SER A 142 -36.57 -12.23 -29.73
CA SER A 142 -35.22 -11.94 -30.28
C SER A 142 -34.83 -10.46 -30.14
N ASN A 143 -35.74 -9.54 -30.41
CA ASN A 143 -35.49 -8.11 -30.27
C ASN A 143 -35.33 -7.70 -28.77
N GLN A 144 -36.06 -8.37 -27.86
CA GLN A 144 -35.89 -8.19 -26.44
C GLN A 144 -34.46 -8.59 -26.02
N SER A 145 -33.99 -9.76 -26.44
CA SER A 145 -32.62 -10.20 -26.16
C SER A 145 -31.57 -9.22 -26.71
N SER A 146 -31.80 -8.69 -27.92
CA SER A 146 -30.90 -7.70 -28.52
C SER A 146 -30.89 -6.37 -27.75
N TYR A 147 -32.01 -5.97 -27.18
CA TYR A 147 -32.11 -4.79 -26.32
C TYR A 147 -31.36 -5.02 -24.99
N ASP A 148 -31.52 -6.20 -24.38
CA ASP A 148 -30.83 -6.56 -23.13
C ASP A 148 -29.33 -6.63 -23.33
N ASP A 149 -28.85 -7.21 -24.45
CA ASP A 149 -27.46 -7.23 -24.85
C ASP A 149 -26.90 -5.81 -25.03
N ALA A 150 -27.64 -4.92 -25.70
CA ALA A 150 -27.19 -3.54 -25.87
C ALA A 150 -27.11 -2.79 -24.54
N ASN A 151 -28.03 -3.03 -23.59
CA ASN A 151 -27.99 -2.46 -22.25
C ASN A 151 -26.76 -2.96 -21.47
N ALA A 152 -26.44 -4.25 -21.55
CA ALA A 152 -25.25 -4.81 -20.89
C ALA A 152 -23.96 -4.18 -21.43
N LEU A 153 -23.89 -3.93 -22.75
CA LEU A 153 -22.75 -3.23 -23.37
C LEU A 153 -22.67 -1.76 -22.93
N LEU A 154 -23.81 -1.08 -22.80
CA LEU A 154 -23.84 0.30 -22.27
C LEU A 154 -23.33 0.33 -20.83
N GLN A 155 -23.83 -0.54 -19.97
CA GLN A 155 -23.37 -0.63 -18.59
C GLN A 155 -21.86 -0.84 -18.51
N LYS A 156 -21.32 -1.75 -19.31
CA LYS A 156 -19.88 -1.98 -19.37
C LYS A 156 -19.09 -0.75 -19.80
N ALA A 157 -19.61 0.01 -20.77
CA ALA A 157 -18.96 1.25 -21.22
C ALA A 157 -19.00 2.33 -20.12
N GLU A 158 -20.10 2.45 -19.39
CA GLU A 158 -20.25 3.37 -18.25
C GLU A 158 -19.32 2.98 -17.09
N GLU A 159 -19.18 1.68 -16.79
CA GLU A 159 -18.21 1.19 -15.78
C GLU A 159 -16.77 1.52 -16.19
N ASN A 160 -16.40 1.33 -17.46
CA ASN A 160 -15.09 1.71 -17.97
C ASN A 160 -14.82 3.21 -17.85
N LEU A 161 -15.84 4.04 -18.11
CA LEU A 161 -15.74 5.49 -17.95
C LEU A 161 -15.58 5.89 -16.48
N ASP A 162 -16.33 5.28 -15.55
CA ASP A 162 -16.16 5.55 -14.12
C ASP A 162 -14.77 5.10 -13.63
N ASP A 163 -14.26 3.99 -14.14
CA ASP A 163 -12.92 3.47 -13.82
C ASP A 163 -11.77 4.35 -14.35
N THR A 164 -12.05 5.40 -15.17
CA THR A 164 -11.05 6.42 -15.53
C THR A 164 -10.69 7.31 -14.35
N VAL A 165 -11.59 7.46 -13.37
CA VAL A 165 -11.33 8.16 -12.11
C VAL A 165 -10.88 7.15 -11.05
N ILE A 166 -9.59 7.09 -10.82
CA ILE A 166 -9.01 6.14 -9.87
C ILE A 166 -9.18 6.67 -8.45
N ARG A 167 -9.81 5.85 -7.59
CA ARG A 167 -10.14 6.21 -6.22
C ARG A 167 -9.38 5.35 -5.22
N ALA A 168 -9.20 5.86 -3.99
CA ALA A 168 -8.62 5.13 -2.89
C ALA A 168 -9.55 4.00 -2.42
N PRO A 169 -9.10 2.73 -2.39
CA PRO A 169 -9.92 1.60 -1.94
C PRO A 169 -10.06 1.52 -0.41
N ILE A 170 -9.15 2.15 0.32
CA ILE A 170 -9.12 2.22 1.78
C ILE A 170 -8.66 3.62 2.22
N SER A 171 -9.02 4.00 3.44
CA SER A 171 -8.45 5.20 4.08
C SER A 171 -7.05 4.90 4.60
N GLY A 172 -6.09 5.82 4.37
CA GLY A 172 -4.71 5.61 4.81
C GLY A 172 -3.74 6.67 4.31
N LYS A 173 -2.46 6.39 4.46
CA LYS A 173 -1.38 7.24 3.99
C LYS A 173 -0.85 6.73 2.65
N LEU A 174 -0.72 7.63 1.69
CA LEU A 174 -0.13 7.33 0.38
C LEU A 174 1.38 7.16 0.48
N SER A 175 1.94 6.27 -0.34
CA SER A 175 3.40 6.15 -0.49
C SER A 175 3.98 7.40 -1.17
N VAL A 176 5.30 7.53 -1.04
CA VAL A 176 6.06 8.59 -1.72
C VAL A 176 6.33 8.22 -3.17
N ASP A 177 6.40 6.92 -3.47
CA ASP A 177 6.57 6.39 -4.82
C ASP A 177 5.23 6.42 -5.54
N ASP A 178 5.08 7.33 -6.47
CA ASP A 178 3.88 7.52 -7.27
C ASP A 178 4.21 7.85 -8.73
N VAL A 179 3.22 7.74 -9.59
CA VAL A 179 3.35 7.98 -11.03
C VAL A 179 2.97 9.41 -11.37
N GLY A 180 3.77 10.06 -12.22
CA GLY A 180 3.55 11.44 -12.67
C GLY A 180 2.44 11.57 -13.72
N VAL A 181 1.85 12.77 -13.80
CA VAL A 181 0.93 13.16 -14.86
C VAL A 181 1.64 13.08 -16.24
N GLY A 182 0.92 12.62 -17.26
CA GLY A 182 1.45 12.38 -18.62
C GLY A 182 1.96 10.96 -18.83
N THR A 183 2.09 10.14 -17.78
CA THR A 183 2.48 8.73 -17.93
C THR A 183 1.31 7.92 -18.47
N TYR A 184 1.60 6.99 -19.38
CA TYR A 184 0.61 6.03 -19.86
C TYR A 184 0.48 4.88 -18.88
N ALA A 185 -0.71 4.69 -18.34
CA ALA A 185 -1.04 3.61 -17.41
C ALA A 185 -1.71 2.46 -18.15
N THR A 186 -1.22 1.24 -17.92
CA THR A 186 -1.78 0.02 -18.51
C THR A 186 -2.60 -0.72 -17.46
N SER A 187 -3.83 -1.11 -17.83
CA SER A 187 -4.76 -1.86 -16.98
C SER A 187 -4.09 -3.07 -16.32
N GLY A 188 -4.22 -3.18 -15.00
CA GLY A 188 -3.71 -4.28 -14.19
C GLY A 188 -2.21 -4.37 -14.00
N ASN A 189 -1.40 -3.72 -14.85
CA ASN A 189 0.07 -3.85 -14.85
C ASN A 189 0.78 -2.67 -14.17
N THR A 190 0.35 -1.45 -14.44
CA THR A 190 0.99 -0.25 -13.89
C THR A 190 0.64 -0.08 -12.41
N SER A 191 1.64 -0.08 -11.54
CA SER A 191 1.47 0.32 -10.13
C SER A 191 1.48 1.84 -10.06
N LEU A 192 0.39 2.46 -9.61
CA LEU A 192 0.26 3.92 -9.56
C LEU A 192 0.76 4.51 -8.25
N VAL A 193 0.24 4.01 -7.14
CA VAL A 193 0.59 4.43 -5.78
C VAL A 193 0.13 3.34 -4.82
N SER A 194 0.73 3.25 -3.64
CA SER A 194 0.21 2.37 -2.58
C SER A 194 -0.40 3.19 -1.44
N VAL A 195 -1.48 2.66 -0.87
CA VAL A 195 -2.13 3.19 0.34
C VAL A 195 -1.88 2.23 1.47
N GLY A 196 -1.35 2.74 2.57
CA GLY A 196 -1.14 1.96 3.79
C GLY A 196 -2.03 2.43 4.92
N SER A 197 -2.66 1.50 5.65
CA SER A 197 -3.37 1.80 6.89
C SER A 197 -2.41 2.43 7.91
N ILE A 198 -2.91 3.39 8.69
CA ILE A 198 -2.11 4.06 9.72
C ILE A 198 -2.27 3.39 11.08
N ASN A 199 -3.32 2.63 11.26
CA ASN A 199 -3.63 1.92 12.50
C ASN A 199 -4.38 0.61 12.15
N PRO A 200 -3.84 -0.55 12.55
CA PRO A 200 -2.58 -0.79 13.27
C PRO A 200 -1.33 -0.70 12.38
N ILE A 201 -0.16 -0.46 13.01
CA ILE A 201 1.16 -0.47 12.38
C ILE A 201 2.07 -1.50 13.06
N TYR A 202 3.01 -2.07 12.32
CA TYR A 202 4.11 -2.88 12.84
C TYR A 202 5.42 -2.10 12.88
N VAL A 203 6.23 -2.41 13.90
CA VAL A 203 7.61 -1.90 14.04
C VAL A 203 8.57 -3.06 14.03
#